data_f881b0dfd6b88a0677beedb17ff558d5
#
_entry.id   f881b0dfd6b88a0677beedb17ff558d5
#
_cell.length_a   1.000
_cell.length_b   1.000
_cell.length_c   1.000
_cell.angle_alpha   90.00
_cell.angle_beta   90.00
_cell.angle_gamma   90.00
#
_symmetry.space_group_name_H-M   'P 1'
#
loop_
_entity.id
_entity.type
_entity.pdbx_description
1 polymer ?
#
loop_
_entity_poly.entity_id
_entity_poly.type
_entity_poly.pdbx_seq_one_letter_code
_entity_poly.pdbx_strand_id
1 'polypeptide(L)'
;MMDLLSQKAPMSNSPRIFSNKLASAWAIATIGMCVPVDCSLRAASFASRIADSETVGINAISPIAEVFESTTGRGFKGGFEYGLGVDSVYDSNFFLTENDPESELGVNFTPWMGYGTDPEGGADVSFTANYRPVIRTYMENPDFNEVDHSGGVSMRIKGSKTLISAHVNYGQSSGADRIIGEFVNESMFSAGIEGSYQIAPRTSLSASVTAAISDYDNNSIVGSDIYTAYIGGHWSATERISVGPAIRYVTSNSDNTGIRDSWQFLMQCQYRLREKIRLSASLGVEYATNSRDEGNGSAGLTGSLAASYSISEKLGWVTSIRYVTVPSPSEVDYVINHLMISTALSRQLLKGSIGLGLDLNTANYERVGAASTTLEDDNSMGVFLSYQRTFLLDRLDFQSRIYYVINNGQEDWSQVQVSIGLGIQF
;
A
#
# COMPACT_ATOMS: atom_id res chain seq x y z
N MET A 1 16.37 -52.20 -9.14
CA MET A 1 16.63 -52.19 -10.58
C MET A 1 15.35 -51.73 -11.24
N MET A 2 15.18 -50.41 -11.39
CA MET A 2 14.37 -49.72 -12.37
C MET A 2 14.51 -48.23 -12.12
N ASP A 3 15.21 -47.57 -13.02
CA ASP A 3 15.37 -46.13 -13.11
C ASP A 3 14.04 -45.47 -13.36
N LEU A 4 13.74 -44.42 -12.62
CA LEU A 4 12.72 -43.43 -12.97
C LEU A 4 13.41 -42.09 -13.20
N LEU A 5 13.60 -41.80 -14.47
CA LEU A 5 14.14 -40.58 -15.03
C LEU A 5 13.23 -39.39 -14.67
N SER A 6 13.81 -38.46 -13.96
CA SER A 6 13.33 -37.10 -13.79
C SER A 6 13.26 -36.40 -15.15
N GLN A 7 12.06 -36.18 -15.69
CA GLN A 7 11.85 -35.26 -16.80
C GLN A 7 11.66 -33.85 -16.24
N LYS A 8 12.69 -33.04 -16.30
CA LYS A 8 12.59 -31.58 -16.24
C LYS A 8 11.82 -31.11 -17.47
N ALA A 9 10.64 -30.51 -17.27
CA ALA A 9 9.95 -29.80 -18.32
C ALA A 9 10.72 -28.52 -18.69
N PRO A 10 10.80 -28.14 -19.98
CA PRO A 10 11.45 -26.90 -20.39
C PRO A 10 10.58 -25.71 -20.02
N MET A 11 11.14 -24.72 -19.34
CA MET A 11 10.55 -23.41 -19.11
C MET A 11 10.21 -22.76 -20.46
N SER A 12 8.92 -22.58 -20.72
CA SER A 12 8.41 -21.87 -21.88
C SER A 12 8.46 -20.36 -21.57
N ASN A 13 9.53 -19.68 -21.94
CA ASN A 13 9.61 -18.23 -22.03
C ASN A 13 8.74 -17.75 -23.21
N SER A 14 7.47 -17.51 -22.99
CA SER A 14 6.67 -16.71 -23.91
C SER A 14 6.36 -15.37 -23.24
N PRO A 15 6.80 -14.23 -23.80
CA PRO A 15 6.37 -12.92 -23.32
C PRO A 15 4.87 -12.78 -23.61
N ARG A 16 4.03 -12.85 -22.60
CA ARG A 16 2.62 -12.52 -22.72
C ARG A 16 2.50 -11.03 -23.04
N ILE A 17 1.98 -10.77 -24.22
CA ILE A 17 1.84 -9.45 -24.83
C ILE A 17 0.83 -8.63 -24.04
N PHE A 18 1.29 -7.57 -23.37
CA PHE A 18 0.50 -6.53 -22.70
C PHE A 18 -0.43 -5.72 -23.63
N SER A 19 -0.59 -6.13 -24.91
CA SER A 19 -1.07 -5.23 -25.97
C SER A 19 -2.58 -5.02 -26.06
N ASN A 20 -3.43 -5.78 -25.36
CA ASN A 20 -4.88 -5.69 -25.61
C ASN A 20 -5.75 -5.13 -24.47
N LYS A 21 -5.23 -4.98 -23.26
CA LYS A 21 -6.02 -4.46 -22.11
C LYS A 21 -5.94 -2.93 -21.90
N LEU A 22 -4.94 -2.27 -22.48
CA LEU A 22 -4.77 -0.81 -22.37
C LEU A 22 -5.78 0.03 -23.20
N ALA A 23 -6.42 -0.56 -24.20
CA ALA A 23 -7.30 0.18 -25.10
C ALA A 23 -8.69 0.51 -24.53
N SER A 24 -9.14 -0.21 -23.50
CA SER A 24 -10.47 0.00 -22.90
C SER A 24 -10.49 0.99 -21.73
N ALA A 25 -9.34 1.36 -21.17
CA ALA A 25 -9.25 2.28 -20.02
C ALA A 25 -9.35 3.77 -20.37
N TRP A 26 -9.33 4.14 -21.66
CA TRP A 26 -9.28 5.55 -22.12
C TRP A 26 -10.63 6.26 -22.25
N ALA A 27 -11.74 5.61 -22.00
CA ALA A 27 -13.07 6.15 -22.35
C ALA A 27 -13.81 6.90 -21.25
N ILE A 28 -13.34 6.93 -19.99
CA ILE A 28 -14.06 7.61 -18.91
C ILE A 28 -13.08 8.43 -18.06
N ALA A 29 -12.64 9.57 -18.56
CA ALA A 29 -11.89 10.52 -17.79
C ALA A 29 -12.47 11.91 -17.97
N THR A 30 -13.31 12.36 -17.07
CA THR A 30 -13.47 13.80 -16.79
C THR A 30 -14.07 14.04 -15.41
N ILE A 31 -13.38 14.91 -14.68
CA ILE A 31 -13.79 15.71 -13.51
C ILE A 31 -13.43 15.10 -12.15
N GLY A 32 -12.46 15.74 -11.52
CA GLY A 32 -12.14 15.53 -10.13
C GLY A 32 -11.41 16.67 -9.44
N MET A 33 -11.38 16.78 -8.14
CA MET A 33 -10.73 17.89 -7.43
C MET A 33 -10.54 17.74 -5.91
N CYS A 34 -9.41 18.15 -5.31
CA CYS A 34 -8.94 18.06 -3.91
C CYS A 34 -8.74 19.40 -3.17
N VAL A 35 -8.77 19.46 -1.87
CA VAL A 35 -8.50 20.65 -1.04
C VAL A 35 -7.08 20.60 -0.49
N PRO A 36 -6.28 21.69 -0.59
CA PRO A 36 -4.95 21.71 0.02
C PRO A 36 -5.07 21.82 1.55
N VAL A 37 -4.41 20.90 2.25
CA VAL A 37 -4.11 21.05 3.68
C VAL A 37 -2.67 21.52 3.81
N ASP A 38 -2.50 22.75 4.25
CA ASP A 38 -1.21 23.33 4.55
C ASP A 38 -0.61 22.60 5.78
N CYS A 39 0.44 21.84 5.59
CA CYS A 39 1.05 21.01 6.62
C CYS A 39 2.48 21.44 6.92
N SER A 40 2.62 22.40 7.81
CA SER A 40 3.86 22.65 8.50
C SER A 40 4.03 21.72 9.72
N LEU A 41 4.36 20.44 9.50
CA LEU A 41 4.83 19.56 10.58
C LEU A 41 5.45 18.29 9.98
N ARG A 42 6.76 18.20 10.02
CA ARG A 42 7.55 17.06 9.51
C ARG A 42 7.26 15.71 10.22
N ALA A 43 6.61 15.71 11.37
CA ALA A 43 6.11 14.49 12.03
C ALA A 43 4.79 13.98 11.43
N ALA A 44 4.09 14.82 10.65
CA ALA A 44 2.85 14.45 9.98
C ALA A 44 3.08 13.66 8.68
N SER A 45 4.28 13.61 8.12
CA SER A 45 4.55 12.96 6.83
C SER A 45 4.42 11.44 6.88
N PHE A 46 4.72 10.81 7.99
CA PHE A 46 4.51 9.37 8.18
C PHE A 46 3.02 9.05 8.37
N ALA A 47 2.32 9.89 9.11
CA ALA A 47 0.90 9.75 9.40
C ALA A 47 -0.02 10.06 8.21
N SER A 48 0.34 11.05 7.37
CA SER A 48 -0.44 11.38 6.18
C SER A 48 -0.36 10.29 5.13
N ARG A 49 0.75 9.57 5.02
CA ARG A 49 0.92 8.49 4.04
C ARG A 49 0.07 7.26 4.37
N ILE A 50 -0.14 6.94 5.65
CA ILE A 50 -1.10 5.89 6.04
C ILE A 50 -2.54 6.33 5.75
N ALA A 51 -2.86 7.61 5.88
CA ALA A 51 -4.21 8.14 5.61
C ALA A 51 -4.49 8.38 4.12
N ASP A 52 -3.46 8.71 3.32
CA ASP A 52 -3.60 9.01 1.89
C ASP A 52 -3.55 7.75 1.00
N SER A 53 -3.23 6.58 1.56
CA SER A 53 -3.23 5.30 0.84
C SER A 53 -4.65 4.73 0.63
N GLU A 54 -5.64 5.57 0.32
CA GLU A 54 -7.00 5.10 -0.01
C GLU A 54 -7.08 4.29 -1.32
N THR A 55 -6.01 4.22 -2.09
CA THR A 55 -5.96 3.58 -3.40
C THR A 55 -5.08 2.34 -3.47
N VAL A 56 -4.54 1.88 -2.36
CA VAL A 56 -3.69 0.69 -2.40
C VAL A 56 -4.57 -0.54 -2.44
N GLY A 57 -4.54 -1.21 -3.57
CA GLY A 57 -4.81 -2.64 -3.64
C GLY A 57 -4.02 -3.35 -2.53
N ILE A 58 -4.44 -4.52 -2.19
CA ILE A 58 -3.95 -5.35 -1.10
C ILE A 58 -2.47 -5.63 -1.27
N ASN A 59 -1.64 -4.69 -1.10
CA ASN A 59 -0.27 -5.00 -0.75
C ASN A 59 -0.28 -5.09 0.75
N ALA A 60 -0.50 -6.31 1.20
CA ALA A 60 -0.10 -6.70 2.52
C ALA A 60 1.30 -6.17 2.70
N ILE A 61 1.37 -5.19 3.48
CA ILE A 61 2.49 -4.54 4.06
C ILE A 61 3.69 -5.48 4.02
N SER A 62 4.47 -5.45 2.95
CA SER A 62 5.84 -5.91 3.09
C SER A 62 6.49 -4.86 4.00
N PRO A 63 6.79 -5.18 5.27
CA PRO A 63 7.33 -4.20 6.21
C PRO A 63 8.66 -3.61 5.72
N ILE A 64 9.28 -4.27 4.76
CA ILE A 64 10.56 -3.91 4.15
C ILE A 64 10.38 -2.78 3.12
N ALA A 65 9.32 -2.79 2.32
CA ALA A 65 9.07 -1.74 1.33
C ALA A 65 8.77 -0.38 2.00
N GLU A 66 8.02 -0.36 3.11
CA GLU A 66 7.71 0.86 3.85
C GLU A 66 8.94 1.51 4.52
N VAL A 67 9.93 0.73 4.95
CA VAL A 67 11.16 1.27 5.55
C VAL A 67 11.95 2.08 4.54
N PHE A 68 11.99 1.65 3.28
CA PHE A 68 12.72 2.36 2.22
C PHE A 68 11.94 3.54 1.61
N GLU A 69 10.61 3.52 1.60
CA GLU A 69 9.83 4.70 1.23
C GLU A 69 10.10 5.88 2.17
N SER A 70 10.41 5.61 3.43
CA SER A 70 10.70 6.67 4.40
C SER A 70 12.05 7.37 4.17
N THR A 71 13.06 6.68 3.62
CA THR A 71 14.36 7.29 3.29
C THR A 71 14.31 8.19 2.07
N THR A 72 13.47 7.86 1.09
CA THR A 72 13.24 8.70 -0.09
C THR A 72 12.13 9.73 0.11
N GLY A 73 11.49 9.73 1.28
CA GLY A 73 10.40 10.63 1.65
C GLY A 73 10.77 12.10 1.86
N ARG A 74 12.00 12.48 1.60
CA ARG A 74 12.34 13.87 1.29
C ARG A 74 11.83 14.14 -0.11
N GLY A 75 10.83 15.00 -0.23
CA GLY A 75 10.38 15.49 -1.54
C GLY A 75 11.61 15.94 -2.34
N PHE A 76 11.61 15.65 -3.63
CA PHE A 76 12.69 16.09 -4.54
C PHE A 76 12.92 17.58 -4.36
N LYS A 77 14.18 17.99 -4.16
CA LYS A 77 14.56 19.41 -4.00
C LYS A 77 14.47 20.22 -5.29
N GLY A 78 13.97 19.58 -6.36
CA GLY A 78 13.89 20.11 -7.70
C GLY A 78 15.12 19.75 -8.55
N GLY A 79 14.84 19.28 -9.77
CA GLY A 79 15.87 18.76 -10.66
C GLY A 79 16.06 17.25 -10.53
N PHE A 80 17.21 16.78 -10.92
CA PHE A 80 17.58 15.37 -10.90
C PHE A 80 18.32 15.03 -9.60
N GLU A 81 17.91 13.99 -8.94
CA GLU A 81 18.52 13.46 -7.72
C GLU A 81 18.76 11.95 -7.89
N TYR A 82 19.80 11.45 -7.26
CA TYR A 82 20.10 10.01 -7.25
C TYR A 82 20.82 9.63 -5.98
N GLY A 83 20.81 8.35 -5.69
CA GLY A 83 21.45 7.84 -4.49
C GLY A 83 21.57 6.33 -4.50
N LEU A 84 22.07 5.83 -3.40
CA LEU A 84 22.37 4.43 -3.20
C LEU A 84 21.99 4.03 -1.78
N GLY A 85 21.28 2.92 -1.64
CA GLY A 85 21.01 2.25 -0.38
C GLY A 85 21.68 0.88 -0.34
N VAL A 86 22.10 0.49 0.84
CA VAL A 86 22.51 -0.88 1.15
C VAL A 86 21.90 -1.24 2.49
N ASP A 87 21.19 -2.36 2.56
CA ASP A 87 20.64 -2.86 3.80
C ASP A 87 20.87 -4.37 3.93
N SER A 88 20.96 -4.80 5.17
CA SER A 88 21.00 -6.20 5.54
C SER A 88 19.73 -6.53 6.31
N VAL A 89 19.10 -7.65 5.97
CA VAL A 89 17.84 -8.12 6.56
C VAL A 89 18.06 -9.54 7.06
N TYR A 90 17.89 -9.73 8.35
CA TYR A 90 17.78 -11.06 8.95
C TYR A 90 16.30 -11.38 9.12
N ASP A 91 15.91 -12.57 8.69
CA ASP A 91 14.57 -13.13 8.82
C ASP A 91 14.66 -14.49 9.54
N SER A 92 13.92 -14.67 10.62
CA SER A 92 13.96 -15.91 11.41
C SER A 92 13.04 -17.01 10.87
N ASN A 93 12.14 -16.68 9.93
CA ASN A 93 11.21 -17.63 9.31
C ASN A 93 10.90 -17.17 7.88
N PHE A 94 11.86 -17.41 6.99
CA PHE A 94 11.86 -16.90 5.62
C PHE A 94 10.71 -17.42 4.77
N PHE A 95 10.26 -18.66 5.02
CA PHE A 95 9.16 -19.29 4.30
C PHE A 95 7.82 -19.28 5.06
N LEU A 96 7.75 -18.64 6.22
CA LEU A 96 6.54 -18.53 7.06
C LEU A 96 5.94 -19.90 7.46
N THR A 97 6.79 -20.87 7.72
CA THR A 97 6.37 -22.23 8.10
C THR A 97 6.11 -22.33 9.59
N GLU A 98 5.13 -23.15 9.98
CA GLU A 98 4.84 -23.51 11.38
C GLU A 98 5.94 -24.39 11.97
N ASN A 99 6.32 -25.41 11.22
CA ASN A 99 7.32 -26.39 11.64
C ASN A 99 8.63 -26.18 10.88
N ASP A 100 9.75 -26.32 11.60
CA ASP A 100 11.10 -26.16 11.06
C ASP A 100 11.33 -24.83 10.32
N PRO A 101 11.14 -23.68 11.00
CA PRO A 101 11.33 -22.36 10.39
C PRO A 101 12.79 -22.18 9.95
N GLU A 102 12.98 -21.80 8.70
CA GLU A 102 14.29 -21.51 8.13
C GLU A 102 14.62 -20.01 8.29
N SER A 103 15.79 -19.72 8.84
CA SER A 103 16.27 -18.35 8.93
C SER A 103 17.06 -17.96 7.69
N GLU A 104 17.02 -16.69 7.30
CA GLU A 104 17.75 -16.18 6.15
C GLU A 104 18.41 -14.84 6.48
N LEU A 105 19.58 -14.62 5.92
CA LEU A 105 20.26 -13.34 5.92
C LEU A 105 20.38 -12.80 4.49
N GLY A 106 19.61 -11.77 4.19
CA GLY A 106 19.64 -11.08 2.92
C GLY A 106 20.46 -9.79 2.96
N VAL A 107 21.01 -9.42 1.83
CA VAL A 107 21.60 -8.10 1.57
C VAL A 107 20.93 -7.50 0.35
N ASN A 108 20.40 -6.30 0.50
CA ASN A 108 19.78 -5.56 -0.56
C ASN A 108 20.65 -4.39 -0.97
N PHE A 109 20.78 -4.19 -2.28
CA PHE A 109 21.44 -3.06 -2.89
C PHE A 109 20.44 -2.28 -3.71
N THR A 110 20.21 -1.02 -3.35
CA THR A 110 19.12 -0.20 -3.86
C THR A 110 19.65 1.11 -4.46
N PRO A 111 20.10 1.12 -5.72
CA PRO A 111 20.31 2.37 -6.44
C PRO A 111 18.95 3.02 -6.73
N TRP A 112 18.88 4.34 -6.68
CA TRP A 112 17.67 5.06 -7.01
C TRP A 112 17.97 6.34 -7.74
N MET A 113 17.02 6.78 -8.55
CA MET A 113 17.06 8.07 -9.22
C MET A 113 15.68 8.69 -9.27
N GLY A 114 15.62 10.01 -9.31
CA GLY A 114 14.37 10.73 -9.42
C GLY A 114 14.54 12.11 -10.01
N TYR A 115 13.44 12.64 -10.49
CA TYR A 115 13.34 13.99 -11.03
C TYR A 115 12.08 14.67 -10.52
N GLY A 116 12.17 15.93 -10.10
CA GLY A 116 11.04 16.72 -9.65
C GLY A 116 11.14 18.18 -10.09
N THR A 117 10.02 18.79 -10.45
CA THR A 117 9.98 20.17 -10.95
C THR A 117 9.57 21.20 -9.90
N ASP A 118 9.00 20.79 -8.78
CA ASP A 118 8.49 21.70 -7.74
C ASP A 118 8.62 21.11 -6.34
N PRO A 119 9.80 21.26 -5.73
CA PRO A 119 10.07 20.67 -4.39
C PRO A 119 9.30 21.35 -3.26
N GLU A 120 8.87 22.59 -3.44
CA GLU A 120 8.18 23.38 -2.42
C GLU A 120 6.65 23.36 -2.57
N GLY A 121 6.13 22.77 -3.65
CA GLY A 121 4.69 22.64 -3.93
C GLY A 121 4.01 23.97 -4.27
N GLY A 122 4.77 24.96 -4.69
CA GLY A 122 4.29 26.30 -5.03
C GLY A 122 3.90 26.49 -6.49
N ALA A 123 4.41 25.64 -7.41
CA ALA A 123 4.13 25.75 -8.84
C ALA A 123 2.68 25.33 -9.18
N ASP A 124 2.13 25.96 -10.20
CA ASP A 124 0.82 25.60 -10.75
C ASP A 124 0.84 24.21 -11.40
N VAL A 125 1.99 23.78 -11.90
CA VAL A 125 2.21 22.45 -12.46
C VAL A 125 3.47 21.86 -11.86
N SER A 126 3.36 20.70 -11.24
CA SER A 126 4.50 19.92 -10.77
C SER A 126 4.50 18.53 -11.38
N PHE A 127 5.68 18.00 -11.57
CA PHE A 127 5.94 16.68 -12.14
C PHE A 127 7.00 15.98 -11.31
N THR A 128 6.81 14.69 -11.03
CA THR A 128 7.83 13.84 -10.43
C THR A 128 7.93 12.53 -11.18
N ALA A 129 9.14 12.01 -11.28
CA ALA A 129 9.41 10.67 -11.79
C ALA A 129 10.48 10.03 -10.92
N ASN A 130 10.34 8.76 -10.62
CA ASN A 130 11.33 8.00 -9.86
C ASN A 130 11.50 6.59 -10.41
N TYR A 131 12.66 6.02 -10.17
CA TYR A 131 12.96 4.62 -10.44
C TYR A 131 13.91 4.09 -9.37
N ARG A 132 13.61 2.91 -8.83
CA ARG A 132 14.33 2.30 -7.73
C ARG A 132 14.33 0.78 -7.85
N PRO A 133 15.34 0.18 -8.48
CA PRO A 133 15.53 -1.26 -8.42
C PRO A 133 16.09 -1.66 -7.04
N VAL A 134 15.75 -2.87 -6.60
CA VAL A 134 16.28 -3.52 -5.40
C VAL A 134 16.91 -4.84 -5.83
N ILE A 135 18.22 -4.95 -5.71
CA ILE A 135 18.96 -6.18 -5.96
C ILE A 135 19.03 -6.92 -4.64
N ARG A 136 18.32 -8.06 -4.54
CA ARG A 136 18.26 -8.90 -3.35
C ARG A 136 19.21 -10.07 -3.49
N THR A 137 19.96 -10.33 -2.44
CA THR A 137 20.88 -11.47 -2.38
C THR A 137 20.69 -12.16 -1.05
N TYR A 138 20.35 -13.43 -1.10
CA TYR A 138 20.16 -14.31 0.04
C TYR A 138 21.35 -15.23 0.19
N MET A 139 21.80 -15.45 1.44
CA MET A 139 23.05 -16.18 1.69
C MET A 139 22.83 -17.68 1.73
N GLU A 140 21.74 -18.15 2.29
CA GLU A 140 21.43 -19.58 2.43
C GLU A 140 20.56 -20.09 1.30
N ASN A 141 19.72 -19.22 0.74
CA ASN A 141 18.77 -19.53 -0.33
C ASN A 141 19.04 -18.72 -1.61
N PRO A 142 20.17 -18.88 -2.30
CA PRO A 142 20.53 -18.05 -3.46
C PRO A 142 19.63 -18.25 -4.68
N ASP A 143 18.82 -19.29 -4.73
CA ASP A 143 17.84 -19.52 -5.80
C ASP A 143 16.70 -18.48 -5.76
N PHE A 144 16.52 -17.77 -4.65
CA PHE A 144 15.56 -16.67 -4.46
C PHE A 144 16.18 -15.29 -4.69
N ASN A 145 17.44 -15.23 -5.15
CA ASN A 145 18.06 -13.96 -5.52
C ASN A 145 17.28 -13.32 -6.68
N GLU A 146 16.89 -12.07 -6.52
CA GLU A 146 15.99 -11.38 -7.45
C GLU A 146 16.39 -9.91 -7.61
N VAL A 147 15.93 -9.31 -8.69
CA VAL A 147 15.99 -7.85 -8.90
C VAL A 147 14.58 -7.32 -9.01
N ASP A 148 14.10 -6.74 -7.94
CA ASP A 148 12.81 -6.06 -7.92
C ASP A 148 12.91 -4.69 -8.57
N HIS A 149 11.90 -4.31 -9.31
CA HIS A 149 11.83 -3.02 -9.99
C HIS A 149 10.68 -2.20 -9.43
N SER A 150 10.94 -0.95 -9.10
CA SER A 150 9.87 -0.02 -8.76
C SER A 150 10.11 1.33 -9.41
N GLY A 151 9.02 1.98 -9.83
CA GLY A 151 9.10 3.30 -10.40
C GLY A 151 7.74 3.93 -10.58
N GLY A 152 7.72 5.24 -10.68
CA GLY A 152 6.48 5.97 -10.84
C GLY A 152 6.68 7.34 -11.45
N VAL A 153 5.58 7.82 -12.00
CA VAL A 153 5.46 9.16 -12.54
C VAL A 153 4.21 9.79 -11.94
N SER A 154 4.32 11.01 -11.44
CA SER A 154 3.15 11.78 -11.03
C SER A 154 3.19 13.20 -11.57
N MET A 155 2.00 13.73 -11.82
CA MET A 155 1.79 15.11 -12.24
C MET A 155 0.70 15.73 -11.37
N ARG A 156 0.90 16.98 -11.00
CA ARG A 156 -0.06 17.76 -10.23
C ARG A 156 -0.27 19.10 -10.90
N ILE A 157 -1.53 19.49 -11.09
CA ILE A 157 -1.94 20.78 -11.65
C ILE A 157 -2.78 21.49 -10.61
N LYS A 158 -2.37 22.68 -10.21
CA LYS A 158 -3.02 23.51 -9.20
C LYS A 158 -3.56 24.77 -9.87
N GLY A 159 -4.87 24.92 -9.89
CA GLY A 159 -5.56 26.16 -10.27
C GLY A 159 -6.07 26.91 -9.05
N SER A 160 -6.71 28.04 -9.25
CA SER A 160 -7.26 28.86 -8.15
C SER A 160 -8.36 28.16 -7.32
N LYS A 161 -9.12 27.27 -7.95
CA LYS A 161 -10.19 26.46 -7.31
C LYS A 161 -10.04 24.98 -7.59
N THR A 162 -9.03 24.61 -8.32
CA THR A 162 -8.86 23.31 -8.96
C THR A 162 -7.54 22.70 -8.53
N LEU A 163 -7.55 21.43 -8.16
CA LEU A 163 -6.34 20.62 -8.05
C LEU A 163 -6.58 19.30 -8.79
N ILE A 164 -5.73 18.94 -9.70
CA ILE A 164 -5.77 17.67 -10.42
C ILE A 164 -4.43 16.99 -10.19
N SER A 165 -4.47 15.71 -9.84
CA SER A 165 -3.29 14.86 -9.74
C SER A 165 -3.48 13.64 -10.62
N ALA A 166 -2.41 13.20 -11.27
CA ALA A 166 -2.37 11.94 -12.02
C ALA A 166 -1.11 11.19 -11.64
N HIS A 167 -1.20 9.88 -11.54
CA HIS A 167 -0.05 9.04 -11.25
C HIS A 167 -0.10 7.73 -12.02
N VAL A 168 1.08 7.19 -12.29
CA VAL A 168 1.30 5.84 -12.79
C VAL A 168 2.46 5.26 -12.01
N ASN A 169 2.29 4.09 -11.42
CA ASN A 169 3.32 3.37 -10.70
C ASN A 169 3.41 1.93 -11.19
N TYR A 170 4.61 1.42 -11.16
CA TYR A 170 4.91 0.00 -11.35
C TYR A 170 5.81 -0.44 -10.21
N GLY A 171 5.53 -1.60 -9.65
CA GLY A 171 6.33 -2.26 -8.64
C GLY A 171 6.41 -3.75 -8.90
N GLN A 172 7.57 -4.31 -8.68
CA GLN A 172 7.80 -5.74 -8.58
C GLN A 172 8.43 -5.97 -7.21
N SER A 173 7.94 -6.97 -6.50
CA SER A 173 8.47 -7.35 -5.19
C SER A 173 8.53 -8.86 -5.04
N SER A 174 9.63 -9.33 -4.50
CA SER A 174 9.86 -10.71 -4.14
C SER A 174 9.95 -10.86 -2.62
N GLY A 175 9.33 -11.87 -2.08
CA GLY A 175 9.37 -12.13 -0.64
C GLY A 175 8.26 -13.05 -0.14
N ALA A 176 8.32 -13.38 1.14
CA ALA A 176 7.26 -14.14 1.79
C ALA A 176 6.00 -13.26 1.96
N ASP A 177 4.91 -13.66 1.34
CA ASP A 177 3.61 -13.02 1.50
C ASP A 177 2.86 -13.66 2.68
N ARG A 178 2.48 -12.83 3.65
CA ARG A 178 1.85 -13.28 4.91
C ARG A 178 0.39 -13.70 4.78
N ILE A 179 -0.26 -13.31 3.69
CA ILE A 179 -1.64 -13.70 3.40
C ILE A 179 -1.66 -15.04 2.67
N ILE A 180 -0.69 -15.22 1.79
CA ILE A 180 -0.55 -16.43 0.97
C ILE A 180 0.20 -17.52 1.74
N GLY A 181 1.07 -17.13 2.69
CA GLY A 181 1.92 -18.06 3.44
C GLY A 181 3.10 -18.64 2.65
N GLU A 182 3.43 -18.07 1.50
CA GLU A 182 4.47 -18.56 0.61
C GLU A 182 5.39 -17.44 0.14
N PHE A 183 6.57 -17.81 -0.35
CA PHE A 183 7.45 -16.88 -1.07
C PHE A 183 6.90 -16.65 -2.48
N VAL A 184 6.65 -15.39 -2.82
CA VAL A 184 6.02 -14.99 -4.08
C VAL A 184 6.80 -13.88 -4.77
N ASN A 185 6.70 -13.85 -6.09
CA ASN A 185 7.09 -12.70 -6.92
C ASN A 185 5.81 -12.06 -7.43
N GLU A 186 5.52 -10.87 -6.90
CA GLU A 186 4.37 -10.07 -7.31
C GLU A 186 4.81 -8.91 -8.18
N SER A 187 4.09 -8.67 -9.26
CA SER A 187 4.17 -7.43 -10.03
C SER A 187 2.87 -6.65 -9.91
N MET A 188 2.99 -5.36 -9.60
CA MET A 188 1.85 -4.47 -9.47
C MET A 188 1.98 -3.27 -10.39
N PHE A 189 0.92 -2.97 -11.10
CA PHE A 189 0.74 -1.74 -11.84
C PHE A 189 -0.42 -0.95 -11.24
N SER A 190 -0.22 0.35 -11.00
CA SER A 190 -1.30 1.23 -10.58
C SER A 190 -1.29 2.52 -11.38
N ALA A 191 -2.48 3.02 -11.72
CA ALA A 191 -2.65 4.31 -12.37
C ALA A 191 -3.90 4.99 -11.83
N GLY A 192 -3.86 6.32 -11.72
CA GLY A 192 -5.00 7.07 -11.22
C GLY A 192 -4.99 8.51 -11.65
N ILE A 193 -6.19 9.06 -11.71
CA ILE A 193 -6.43 10.49 -11.84
C ILE A 193 -7.41 10.86 -10.73
N GLU A 194 -7.04 11.86 -9.97
CA GLU A 194 -7.88 12.46 -8.94
C GLU A 194 -7.94 13.96 -9.12
N GLY A 195 -8.96 14.55 -8.61
CA GLY A 195 -8.99 15.95 -8.62
C GLY A 195 -10.07 16.53 -7.71
N SER A 196 -10.05 17.86 -7.42
CA SER A 196 -11.02 18.57 -6.60
C SER A 196 -11.36 19.96 -7.10
N TYR A 197 -12.59 20.41 -6.82
CA TYR A 197 -13.12 21.72 -7.16
C TYR A 197 -13.79 22.40 -5.99
N GLN A 198 -13.33 23.56 -5.70
CA GLN A 198 -13.97 24.41 -4.71
C GLN A 198 -15.19 25.10 -5.31
N ILE A 199 -16.37 24.54 -5.07
CA ILE A 199 -17.67 25.09 -5.56
C ILE A 199 -17.97 26.40 -4.83
N ALA A 200 -17.74 26.42 -3.52
CA ALA A 200 -17.97 27.58 -2.65
C ALA A 200 -16.84 27.66 -1.60
N PRO A 201 -16.68 28.77 -0.86
CA PRO A 201 -15.62 28.91 0.14
C PRO A 201 -15.54 27.78 1.20
N ARG A 202 -16.67 27.10 1.43
CA ARG A 202 -16.77 26.00 2.42
C ARG A 202 -17.20 24.68 1.80
N THR A 203 -17.30 24.59 0.47
CA THR A 203 -17.82 23.40 -0.20
C THR A 203 -16.89 23.02 -1.34
N SER A 204 -16.48 21.78 -1.37
CA SER A 204 -15.70 21.20 -2.46
C SER A 204 -16.30 19.86 -2.91
N LEU A 205 -16.04 19.52 -4.15
CA LEU A 205 -16.33 18.24 -4.77
C LEU A 205 -15.01 17.56 -5.08
N SER A 206 -14.91 16.27 -4.85
CA SER A 206 -13.77 15.45 -5.26
C SER A 206 -14.24 14.24 -6.05
N ALA A 207 -13.45 13.81 -7.02
CA ALA A 207 -13.67 12.55 -7.71
C ALA A 207 -12.33 11.93 -8.11
N SER A 208 -12.28 10.63 -8.24
CA SER A 208 -11.10 9.91 -8.71
C SER A 208 -11.48 8.66 -9.50
N VAL A 209 -10.58 8.26 -10.38
CA VAL A 209 -10.60 6.95 -11.03
C VAL A 209 -9.21 6.35 -10.88
N THR A 210 -9.15 5.13 -10.39
CA THR A 210 -7.90 4.39 -10.20
C THR A 210 -8.02 2.98 -10.76
N ALA A 211 -6.91 2.45 -11.23
CA ALA A 211 -6.73 1.07 -11.63
C ALA A 211 -5.53 0.50 -10.87
N ALA A 212 -5.68 -0.71 -10.34
CA ALA A 212 -4.60 -1.49 -9.76
C ALA A 212 -4.68 -2.89 -10.35
N ILE A 213 -3.56 -3.39 -10.86
CA ILE A 213 -3.42 -4.69 -11.50
C ILE A 213 -2.28 -5.39 -10.79
N SER A 214 -2.55 -6.54 -10.21
CA SER A 214 -1.53 -7.42 -9.61
C SER A 214 -1.42 -8.71 -10.41
N ASP A 215 -0.20 -9.24 -10.53
CA ASP A 215 0.11 -10.51 -11.17
C ASP A 215 1.22 -11.21 -10.40
N TYR A 216 1.21 -12.53 -10.37
CA TYR A 216 2.16 -13.36 -9.65
C TYR A 216 2.87 -14.31 -10.62
N ASP A 217 4.15 -14.52 -10.43
CA ASP A 217 4.93 -15.48 -11.24
C ASP A 217 4.60 -16.94 -10.91
N ASN A 218 3.96 -17.19 -9.77
CA ASN A 218 3.51 -18.52 -9.35
C ASN A 218 2.14 -18.84 -9.97
N ASN A 219 2.03 -19.93 -10.73
CA ASN A 219 0.78 -20.34 -11.39
C ASN A 219 -0.33 -20.81 -10.42
N SER A 220 -0.02 -21.07 -9.16
CA SER A 220 -1.02 -21.42 -8.13
C SER A 220 -1.67 -20.19 -7.50
N ILE A 221 -1.09 -19.02 -7.70
CA ILE A 221 -1.56 -17.75 -7.15
C ILE A 221 -2.09 -16.88 -8.29
N VAL A 222 -3.27 -16.35 -8.10
CA VAL A 222 -3.97 -15.62 -9.16
C VAL A 222 -3.99 -14.13 -8.84
N GLY A 223 -3.53 -13.35 -9.78
CA GLY A 223 -3.60 -11.90 -9.73
C GLY A 223 -5.02 -11.35 -9.81
N SER A 224 -5.15 -10.07 -9.65
CA SER A 224 -6.42 -9.37 -9.73
C SER A 224 -6.31 -8.01 -10.42
N ASP A 225 -7.34 -7.67 -11.18
CA ASP A 225 -7.55 -6.33 -11.75
C ASP A 225 -8.60 -5.61 -10.90
N ILE A 226 -8.26 -4.47 -10.31
CA ILE A 226 -9.19 -3.67 -9.49
C ILE A 226 -9.32 -2.28 -10.10
N TYR A 227 -10.55 -1.87 -10.37
CA TYR A 227 -10.87 -0.53 -10.84
C TYR A 227 -11.80 0.15 -9.85
N THR A 228 -11.47 1.40 -9.49
CA THR A 228 -12.25 2.19 -8.54
C THR A 228 -12.63 3.52 -9.16
N ALA A 229 -13.90 3.88 -9.05
CA ALA A 229 -14.41 5.22 -9.33
C ALA A 229 -15.01 5.79 -8.05
N TYR A 230 -14.70 7.05 -7.75
CA TYR A 230 -15.13 7.72 -6.54
C TYR A 230 -15.60 9.13 -6.85
N ILE A 231 -16.66 9.56 -6.18
CA ILE A 231 -17.12 10.94 -6.13
C ILE A 231 -17.57 11.28 -4.71
N GLY A 232 -17.14 12.42 -4.18
CA GLY A 232 -17.52 12.86 -2.85
C GLY A 232 -17.63 14.37 -2.73
N GLY A 233 -18.57 14.82 -1.90
CA GLY A 233 -18.71 16.20 -1.52
C GLY A 233 -18.14 16.45 -0.13
N HIS A 234 -17.51 17.59 0.08
CA HIS A 234 -17.05 18.04 1.40
C HIS A 234 -17.63 19.41 1.73
N TRP A 235 -18.22 19.52 2.89
CA TRP A 235 -18.71 20.77 3.43
C TRP A 235 -18.05 21.07 4.79
N SER A 236 -17.31 22.16 4.85
CA SER A 236 -16.71 22.67 6.09
C SER A 236 -17.80 23.35 6.94
N ALA A 237 -18.49 22.56 7.77
CA ALA A 237 -19.54 23.04 8.67
C ALA A 237 -19.00 24.09 9.63
N THR A 238 -17.76 23.90 10.11
CA THR A 238 -16.98 24.85 10.89
C THR A 238 -15.53 24.86 10.42
N GLU A 239 -14.67 25.69 10.99
CA GLU A 239 -13.22 25.65 10.74
C GLU A 239 -12.56 24.34 11.22
N ARG A 240 -13.26 23.56 12.03
CA ARG A 240 -12.75 22.33 12.64
C ARG A 240 -13.43 21.07 12.15
N ILE A 241 -14.59 21.17 11.55
CA ILE A 241 -15.40 20.02 11.13
C ILE A 241 -15.70 20.15 9.64
N SER A 242 -15.32 19.14 8.89
CA SER A 242 -15.75 18.93 7.51
C SER A 242 -16.46 17.59 7.41
N VAL A 243 -17.61 17.58 6.75
CA VAL A 243 -18.41 16.38 6.52
C VAL A 243 -18.89 16.33 5.07
N GLY A 244 -19.18 15.14 4.59
CA GLY A 244 -19.78 15.02 3.27
C GLY A 244 -20.07 13.59 2.84
N PRO A 245 -21.06 13.40 1.98
CA PRO A 245 -21.36 12.11 1.38
C PRO A 245 -20.35 11.76 0.28
N ALA A 246 -20.14 10.47 0.06
CA ALA A 246 -19.41 9.98 -1.09
C ALA A 246 -20.04 8.68 -1.61
N ILE A 247 -19.81 8.42 -2.88
CA ILE A 247 -20.14 7.18 -3.55
C ILE A 247 -18.84 6.64 -4.15
N ARG A 248 -18.60 5.36 -3.94
CA ARG A 248 -17.47 4.62 -4.53
C ARG A 248 -18.02 3.40 -5.25
N TYR A 249 -17.58 3.20 -6.46
CA TYR A 249 -17.79 1.98 -7.21
C TYR A 249 -16.45 1.28 -7.35
N VAL A 250 -16.42 -0.01 -7.01
CA VAL A 250 -15.24 -0.86 -7.15
C VAL A 250 -15.64 -2.07 -7.96
N THR A 251 -14.91 -2.37 -9.01
CA THR A 251 -15.00 -3.64 -9.71
C THR A 251 -13.66 -4.34 -9.63
N SER A 252 -13.68 -5.59 -9.24
CA SER A 252 -12.50 -6.46 -9.20
C SER A 252 -12.73 -7.68 -10.05
N ASN A 253 -11.71 -8.09 -10.80
CA ASN A 253 -11.71 -9.27 -11.63
C ASN A 253 -10.52 -10.16 -11.26
N SER A 254 -10.79 -11.40 -10.91
CA SER A 254 -9.78 -12.41 -10.61
C SER A 254 -10.27 -13.77 -11.11
N ASP A 255 -9.36 -14.59 -11.63
CA ASP A 255 -9.72 -15.93 -12.09
C ASP A 255 -10.19 -16.83 -10.93
N ASN A 256 -9.80 -16.55 -9.69
CA ASN A 256 -10.26 -17.28 -8.50
C ASN A 256 -11.69 -16.92 -8.10
N THR A 257 -12.06 -15.64 -8.14
CA THR A 257 -13.35 -15.16 -7.60
C THR A 257 -14.33 -14.69 -8.65
N GLY A 258 -13.91 -14.58 -9.92
CA GLY A 258 -14.69 -13.95 -10.98
C GLY A 258 -14.76 -12.44 -10.85
N ILE A 259 -15.79 -11.84 -11.44
CA ILE A 259 -16.02 -10.39 -11.37
C ILE A 259 -16.88 -10.08 -10.14
N ARG A 260 -16.36 -9.19 -9.29
CA ARG A 260 -17.09 -8.62 -8.16
C ARG A 260 -17.28 -7.13 -8.36
N ASP A 261 -18.53 -6.70 -8.39
CA ASP A 261 -18.94 -5.30 -8.47
C ASP A 261 -19.46 -4.84 -7.11
N SER A 262 -19.01 -3.68 -6.64
CA SER A 262 -19.36 -3.14 -5.33
C SER A 262 -19.72 -1.66 -5.43
N TRP A 263 -20.84 -1.29 -4.84
CA TRP A 263 -21.28 0.08 -4.64
C TRP A 263 -21.21 0.42 -3.16
N GLN A 264 -20.44 1.44 -2.82
CA GLN A 264 -20.23 1.88 -1.45
C GLN A 264 -20.83 3.31 -1.29
N PHE A 265 -21.72 3.45 -0.32
CA PHE A 265 -22.31 4.74 0.07
C PHE A 265 -21.69 5.15 1.40
N LEU A 266 -20.89 6.20 1.37
CA LEU A 266 -20.01 6.60 2.47
C LEU A 266 -20.43 7.96 3.02
N MET A 267 -20.28 8.14 4.33
CA MET A 267 -20.25 9.43 4.99
C MET A 267 -18.84 9.68 5.48
N GLN A 268 -18.26 10.78 5.04
CA GLN A 268 -16.92 11.21 5.42
C GLN A 268 -16.99 12.31 6.45
N CYS A 269 -16.09 12.26 7.42
CA CYS A 269 -15.96 13.27 8.47
C CYS A 269 -14.48 13.53 8.75
N GLN A 270 -14.10 14.79 8.74
CA GLN A 270 -12.80 15.23 9.24
C GLN A 270 -13.05 16.19 10.41
N TYR A 271 -12.40 15.91 11.52
CA TYR A 271 -12.55 16.67 12.74
C TYR A 271 -11.21 17.05 13.35
N ARG A 272 -10.95 18.34 13.43
CA ARG A 272 -9.83 18.92 14.15
C ARG A 272 -10.27 19.29 15.57
N LEU A 273 -10.16 18.33 16.50
CA LEU A 273 -10.61 18.53 17.88
C LEU A 273 -9.86 19.66 18.56
N ARG A 274 -8.53 19.71 18.36
CA ARG A 274 -7.63 20.80 18.74
C ARG A 274 -6.58 20.92 17.65
N GLU A 275 -5.68 21.91 17.76
CA GLU A 275 -4.55 22.02 16.82
C GLU A 275 -3.69 20.75 16.75
N LYS A 276 -3.70 19.96 17.84
CA LYS A 276 -2.89 18.76 18.03
C LYS A 276 -3.59 17.45 17.68
N ILE A 277 -4.91 17.42 17.55
CA ILE A 277 -5.68 16.18 17.33
C ILE A 277 -6.51 16.31 16.05
N ARG A 278 -6.27 15.41 15.12
CA ARG A 278 -7.05 15.27 13.90
C ARG A 278 -7.67 13.88 13.86
N LEU A 279 -8.92 13.82 13.49
CA LEU A 279 -9.67 12.58 13.29
C LEU A 279 -10.22 12.61 11.88
N SER A 280 -10.16 11.49 11.18
CA SER A 280 -10.84 11.28 9.91
C SER A 280 -11.61 9.97 9.96
N ALA A 281 -12.78 9.97 9.36
CA ALA A 281 -13.64 8.81 9.25
C ALA A 281 -14.27 8.76 7.88
N SER A 282 -14.36 7.58 7.30
CA SER A 282 -15.14 7.27 6.13
C SER A 282 -15.90 5.99 6.43
N LEU A 283 -17.18 6.07 6.69
CA LEU A 283 -18.00 4.95 7.11
C LEU A 283 -19.25 4.86 6.23
N GLY A 284 -19.67 3.65 5.92
CA GLY A 284 -20.82 3.46 5.08
C GLY A 284 -21.24 2.02 4.90
N VAL A 285 -22.11 1.84 3.92
CA VAL A 285 -22.62 0.54 3.53
C VAL A 285 -22.13 0.20 2.14
N GLU A 286 -21.84 -1.05 1.94
CA GLU A 286 -21.47 -1.65 0.67
C GLU A 286 -22.59 -2.58 0.20
N TYR A 287 -22.89 -2.53 -1.08
CA TYR A 287 -23.66 -3.55 -1.77
C TYR A 287 -22.80 -4.16 -2.87
N ALA A 288 -22.53 -5.44 -2.78
CA ALA A 288 -21.65 -6.15 -3.70
C ALA A 288 -22.40 -7.29 -4.39
N THR A 289 -22.06 -7.53 -5.65
CA THR A 289 -22.51 -8.68 -6.44
C THR A 289 -21.26 -9.42 -6.95
N ASN A 290 -21.36 -10.74 -7.06
CA ASN A 290 -20.28 -11.55 -7.61
C ASN A 290 -20.82 -12.41 -8.75
N SER A 291 -20.08 -12.50 -9.87
CA SER A 291 -20.49 -13.25 -11.05
C SER A 291 -20.60 -14.77 -10.83
N ARG A 292 -19.97 -15.29 -9.78
CA ARG A 292 -20.03 -16.71 -9.40
C ARG A 292 -21.15 -17.05 -8.42
N ASP A 293 -21.81 -16.04 -7.85
CA ASP A 293 -22.88 -16.23 -6.85
C ASP A 293 -24.28 -16.02 -7.47
N GLU A 294 -24.55 -16.57 -8.65
CA GLU A 294 -25.83 -16.61 -9.37
C GLU A 294 -26.76 -15.39 -9.13
N GLY A 295 -26.18 -14.19 -8.95
CA GLY A 295 -26.92 -12.94 -8.83
C GLY A 295 -27.39 -12.56 -7.42
N ASN A 296 -27.01 -13.29 -6.38
CA ASN A 296 -27.25 -12.87 -4.99
C ASN A 296 -26.26 -11.77 -4.62
N GLY A 297 -26.79 -10.58 -4.32
CA GLY A 297 -25.97 -9.49 -3.79
C GLY A 297 -25.82 -9.62 -2.27
N SER A 298 -24.64 -9.26 -1.77
CA SER A 298 -24.39 -9.12 -0.33
C SER A 298 -24.35 -7.65 0.08
N ALA A 299 -24.81 -7.36 1.29
CA ALA A 299 -24.71 -6.03 1.87
C ALA A 299 -23.87 -6.09 3.15
N GLY A 300 -22.92 -5.17 3.29
CA GLY A 300 -22.00 -5.13 4.42
C GLY A 300 -21.69 -3.72 4.87
N LEU A 301 -20.90 -3.63 5.92
CA LEU A 301 -20.29 -2.38 6.36
C LEU A 301 -18.93 -2.23 5.67
N THR A 302 -18.55 -0.99 5.39
CA THR A 302 -17.23 -0.65 4.86
C THR A 302 -16.75 0.66 5.45
N GLY A 303 -15.43 0.84 5.54
CA GLY A 303 -14.92 2.14 5.95
C GLY A 303 -13.56 2.13 6.59
N SER A 304 -13.15 3.33 6.97
CA SER A 304 -11.88 3.59 7.64
C SER A 304 -12.03 4.67 8.70
N LEU A 305 -11.17 4.57 9.72
CA LEU A 305 -10.99 5.56 10.77
C LEU A 305 -9.50 5.85 10.89
N ALA A 306 -9.13 7.11 11.03
CA ALA A 306 -7.76 7.46 11.37
C ALA A 306 -7.75 8.59 12.41
N ALA A 307 -6.76 8.53 13.31
CA ALA A 307 -6.51 9.56 14.29
C ALA A 307 -5.04 9.90 14.33
N SER A 308 -4.71 11.18 14.40
CA SER A 308 -3.35 11.65 14.66
C SER A 308 -3.34 12.62 15.86
N TYR A 309 -2.37 12.44 16.74
CA TYR A 309 -2.20 13.26 17.92
C TYR A 309 -0.74 13.72 18.07
N SER A 310 -0.51 15.01 17.89
CA SER A 310 0.76 15.66 18.22
C SER A 310 0.85 15.89 19.72
N ILE A 311 1.33 14.88 20.48
CA ILE A 311 1.44 14.93 21.94
C ILE A 311 2.33 16.10 22.36
N SER A 312 3.46 16.26 21.66
CA SER A 312 4.34 17.42 21.75
C SER A 312 4.91 17.76 20.36
N GLU A 313 5.75 18.80 20.26
CA GLU A 313 6.43 19.16 19.02
C GLU A 313 7.32 18.03 18.45
N LYS A 314 7.74 17.11 19.32
CA LYS A 314 8.66 16.01 18.98
C LYS A 314 8.05 14.64 19.13
N LEU A 315 6.84 14.52 19.65
CA LEU A 315 6.20 13.22 19.91
C LEU A 315 4.82 13.21 19.28
N GLY A 316 4.62 12.30 18.34
CA GLY A 316 3.37 12.08 17.64
C GLY A 316 2.87 10.65 17.81
N TRP A 317 1.57 10.49 17.82
CA TRP A 317 0.86 9.23 17.80
C TRP A 317 -0.13 9.21 16.66
N VAL A 318 -0.20 8.06 15.95
CA VAL A 318 -1.13 7.82 14.84
C VAL A 318 -1.79 6.48 15.05
N THR A 319 -3.04 6.38 14.70
CA THR A 319 -3.75 5.10 14.62
C THR A 319 -4.68 5.10 13.41
N SER A 320 -4.83 3.95 12.77
CA SER A 320 -5.79 3.74 11.69
C SER A 320 -6.50 2.41 11.88
N ILE A 321 -7.74 2.36 11.43
CA ILE A 321 -8.58 1.17 11.35
C ILE A 321 -9.17 1.17 9.95
N ARG A 322 -9.06 0.06 9.24
CA ARG A 322 -9.61 -0.11 7.89
C ARG A 322 -10.32 -1.47 7.80
N TYR A 323 -11.46 -1.46 7.15
CA TYR A 323 -12.19 -2.67 6.78
C TYR A 323 -12.42 -2.66 5.26
N VAL A 324 -11.95 -3.71 4.58
CA VAL A 324 -12.00 -3.84 3.11
C VAL A 324 -12.23 -5.29 2.71
N THR A 325 -12.97 -5.49 1.63
CA THR A 325 -13.17 -6.82 1.03
C THR A 325 -12.43 -6.91 -0.30
N VAL A 326 -11.73 -8.02 -0.51
CA VAL A 326 -10.83 -8.23 -1.64
C VAL A 326 -10.90 -9.67 -2.16
N PRO A 327 -10.62 -9.94 -3.45
CA PRO A 327 -10.51 -11.30 -3.95
C PRO A 327 -9.40 -12.07 -3.23
N SER A 328 -9.62 -13.38 -2.97
CA SER A 328 -8.55 -14.24 -2.50
C SER A 328 -7.59 -14.55 -3.64
N PRO A 329 -6.27 -14.37 -3.47
CA PRO A 329 -5.29 -14.72 -4.48
C PRO A 329 -5.02 -16.23 -4.56
N SER A 330 -5.12 -16.96 -3.45
CA SER A 330 -4.81 -18.39 -3.35
C SER A 330 -6.05 -19.28 -3.43
N GLU A 331 -7.18 -18.83 -2.89
CA GLU A 331 -8.36 -19.67 -2.69
C GLU A 331 -9.47 -19.38 -3.70
N VAL A 332 -9.93 -20.44 -4.39
CA VAL A 332 -10.99 -20.33 -5.40
C VAL A 332 -12.36 -20.17 -4.74
N ASP A 333 -13.17 -19.25 -5.26
CA ASP A 333 -14.51 -18.91 -4.77
C ASP A 333 -14.55 -18.32 -3.34
N TYR A 334 -13.47 -17.61 -2.94
CA TYR A 334 -13.43 -16.86 -1.71
C TYR A 334 -13.06 -15.40 -1.92
N VAL A 335 -13.65 -14.52 -1.13
CA VAL A 335 -13.17 -13.16 -0.88
C VAL A 335 -12.68 -13.07 0.55
N ILE A 336 -11.76 -12.16 0.78
CA ILE A 336 -11.17 -11.93 2.10
C ILE A 336 -11.71 -10.61 2.65
N ASN A 337 -12.37 -10.66 3.79
CA ASN A 337 -12.78 -9.49 4.54
C ASN A 337 -11.67 -9.13 5.53
N HIS A 338 -10.90 -8.09 5.19
CA HIS A 338 -9.76 -7.62 5.96
C HIS A 338 -10.16 -6.54 6.96
N LEU A 339 -9.87 -6.77 8.24
CA LEU A 339 -9.82 -5.73 9.26
C LEU A 339 -8.37 -5.48 9.63
N MET A 340 -7.88 -4.29 9.33
CA MET A 340 -6.53 -3.84 9.64
C MET A 340 -6.57 -2.73 10.68
N ILE A 341 -5.80 -2.89 11.76
CA ILE A 341 -5.63 -1.88 12.79
C ILE A 341 -4.14 -1.63 12.93
N SER A 342 -3.73 -0.39 12.75
CA SER A 342 -2.32 0.02 12.88
C SER A 342 -2.23 1.19 13.84
N THR A 343 -1.24 1.16 14.72
CA THR A 343 -0.96 2.27 15.64
C THR A 343 0.54 2.46 15.81
N ALA A 344 1.00 3.70 15.80
CA ALA A 344 2.40 4.01 15.94
C ALA A 344 2.63 5.28 16.77
N LEU A 345 3.62 5.22 17.61
CA LEU A 345 4.19 6.34 18.37
C LEU A 345 5.55 6.68 17.77
N SER A 346 5.75 7.93 17.38
CA SER A 346 7.02 8.39 16.81
C SER A 346 7.56 9.58 17.58
N ARG A 347 8.86 9.58 17.84
CA ARG A 347 9.58 10.69 18.47
C ARG A 347 10.67 11.22 17.55
N GLN A 348 10.57 12.50 17.24
CA GLN A 348 11.58 13.22 16.49
C GLN A 348 12.80 13.50 17.38
N LEU A 349 13.97 13.18 16.89
CA LEU A 349 15.28 13.49 17.45
C LEU A 349 15.89 14.69 16.69
N LEU A 350 17.05 15.16 17.12
CA LEU A 350 17.70 16.32 16.50
C LEU A 350 17.98 16.10 14.99
N LYS A 351 18.39 14.89 14.60
CA LYS A 351 18.69 14.48 13.21
C LYS A 351 18.17 13.08 12.90
N GLY A 352 16.95 12.78 13.31
CA GLY A 352 16.37 11.45 13.08
C GLY A 352 15.07 11.24 13.83
N SER A 353 14.63 10.00 13.91
CA SER A 353 13.42 9.60 14.62
C SER A 353 13.55 8.20 15.22
N ILE A 354 12.73 7.94 16.23
CA ILE A 354 12.47 6.60 16.77
C ILE A 354 10.98 6.35 16.74
N GLY A 355 10.57 5.16 16.31
CA GLY A 355 9.18 4.74 16.21
C GLY A 355 8.93 3.40 16.88
N LEU A 356 7.77 3.27 17.51
CA LEU A 356 7.22 2.02 18.03
C LEU A 356 5.82 1.87 17.50
N GLY A 357 5.48 0.71 16.96
CA GLY A 357 4.14 0.46 16.42
C GLY A 357 3.64 -0.95 16.65
N LEU A 358 2.34 -1.09 16.46
CA LEU A 358 1.57 -2.32 16.58
C LEU A 358 0.63 -2.39 15.36
N ASP A 359 0.62 -3.55 14.70
CA ASP A 359 -0.28 -3.88 13.60
C ASP A 359 -1.10 -5.11 14.00
N LEU A 360 -2.40 -5.07 13.75
CA LEU A 360 -3.32 -6.18 13.93
C LEU A 360 -4.07 -6.36 12.62
N ASN A 361 -4.06 -7.57 12.07
CA ASN A 361 -4.79 -7.92 10.86
C ASN A 361 -5.66 -9.14 11.13
N THR A 362 -6.89 -9.08 10.65
CA THR A 362 -7.80 -10.23 10.63
C THR A 362 -8.28 -10.41 9.21
N ALA A 363 -8.10 -11.60 8.65
CA ALA A 363 -8.55 -11.99 7.32
C ALA A 363 -9.62 -13.05 7.44
N ASN A 364 -10.89 -12.68 7.24
CA ASN A 364 -12.02 -13.60 7.31
C ASN A 364 -12.40 -14.03 5.89
N TYR A 365 -12.41 -15.33 5.63
CA TYR A 365 -12.70 -15.89 4.31
C TYR A 365 -14.21 -16.08 4.12
N GLU A 366 -14.78 -15.36 3.16
CA GLU A 366 -16.20 -15.43 2.80
C GLU A 366 -16.37 -16.12 1.45
N ARG A 367 -17.25 -17.10 1.38
CA ARG A 367 -17.57 -17.79 0.13
C ARG A 367 -18.37 -16.94 -0.82
N VAL A 368 -18.02 -16.98 -2.10
CA VAL A 368 -18.70 -16.26 -3.18
C VAL A 368 -19.12 -17.16 -4.34
N GLY A 369 -18.99 -18.47 -4.19
CA GLY A 369 -19.29 -19.46 -5.22
C GLY A 369 -19.59 -20.85 -4.66
N ALA A 370 -19.22 -21.89 -5.40
CA ALA A 370 -19.54 -23.29 -5.10
C ALA A 370 -18.53 -23.97 -4.16
N ALA A 371 -17.63 -23.23 -3.53
CA ALA A 371 -16.66 -23.81 -2.60
C ALA A 371 -17.33 -24.69 -1.52
N SER A 372 -16.78 -25.87 -1.27
CA SER A 372 -17.35 -26.85 -0.35
C SER A 372 -16.68 -26.85 1.04
N THR A 373 -15.47 -26.32 1.13
CA THR A 373 -14.68 -26.24 2.37
C THR A 373 -14.99 -24.97 3.13
N THR A 374 -14.79 -24.99 4.44
CA THR A 374 -14.75 -23.77 5.27
C THR A 374 -13.29 -23.54 5.61
N LEU A 375 -12.80 -22.36 5.30
CA LEU A 375 -11.44 -21.94 5.64
C LEU A 375 -11.44 -21.34 7.05
N GLU A 376 -10.35 -21.52 7.77
CA GLU A 376 -10.12 -20.83 9.03
C GLU A 376 -9.69 -19.40 8.77
N ASP A 377 -10.09 -18.49 9.66
CA ASP A 377 -9.71 -17.08 9.58
C ASP A 377 -8.27 -16.91 10.02
N ASP A 378 -7.51 -16.07 9.31
CA ASP A 378 -6.14 -15.71 9.68
C ASP A 378 -6.12 -14.45 10.52
N ASN A 379 -5.38 -14.49 11.61
CA ASN A 379 -5.20 -13.38 12.52
C ASN A 379 -3.71 -13.14 12.77
N SER A 380 -3.22 -11.99 12.40
CA SER A 380 -1.82 -11.63 12.65
C SER A 380 -1.68 -10.43 13.56
N MET A 381 -0.64 -10.45 14.39
CA MET A 381 -0.24 -9.36 15.26
C MET A 381 1.24 -9.08 15.08
N GLY A 382 1.58 -7.83 14.73
CA GLY A 382 2.94 -7.37 14.54
C GLY A 382 3.31 -6.23 15.48
N VAL A 383 4.53 -6.24 15.99
CA VAL A 383 5.12 -5.14 16.77
C VAL A 383 6.44 -4.73 16.14
N PHE A 384 6.65 -3.44 15.96
CA PHE A 384 7.90 -2.94 15.41
C PHE A 384 8.54 -1.84 16.24
N LEU A 385 9.86 -1.81 16.22
CA LEU A 385 10.70 -0.71 16.70
C LEU A 385 11.56 -0.24 15.52
N SER A 386 11.54 1.05 15.24
CA SER A 386 12.34 1.65 14.18
C SER A 386 13.20 2.80 14.70
N TYR A 387 14.38 2.96 14.12
CA TYR A 387 15.27 4.07 14.36
C TYR A 387 15.84 4.56 13.03
N GLN A 388 15.80 5.88 12.84
CA GLN A 388 16.37 6.54 11.68
C GLN A 388 17.22 7.72 12.12
N ARG A 389 18.38 7.93 11.48
CA ARG A 389 19.23 9.08 11.71
C ARG A 389 19.97 9.51 10.46
N THR A 390 20.05 10.83 10.26
CA THR A 390 20.78 11.45 9.17
C THR A 390 22.10 12.02 9.65
N PHE A 391 23.16 11.82 8.89
CA PHE A 391 24.53 12.27 9.16
C PHE A 391 25.07 13.05 7.95
N LEU A 392 26.32 13.55 8.08
CA LEU A 392 27.12 14.13 7.00
C LEU A 392 26.35 15.16 6.15
N LEU A 393 25.95 16.28 6.81
CA LEU A 393 25.25 17.39 6.12
C LEU A 393 23.97 16.93 5.37
N ASP A 394 23.26 16.01 5.99
CA ASP A 394 22.00 15.46 5.50
C ASP A 394 22.11 14.60 4.21
N ARG A 395 23.25 13.97 3.99
CA ARG A 395 23.49 13.11 2.82
C ARG A 395 23.53 11.61 3.13
N LEU A 396 23.89 11.23 4.36
CA LEU A 396 23.97 9.83 4.77
C LEU A 396 22.86 9.54 5.76
N ASP A 397 21.98 8.61 5.42
CA ASP A 397 20.90 8.14 6.26
C ASP A 397 21.21 6.74 6.78
N PHE A 398 21.08 6.58 8.09
CA PHE A 398 21.10 5.28 8.77
C PHE A 398 19.70 4.92 9.20
N GLN A 399 19.32 3.67 9.02
CA GLN A 399 18.05 3.13 9.51
C GLN A 399 18.21 1.75 10.09
N SER A 400 17.39 1.44 11.09
CA SER A 400 17.25 0.10 11.60
C SER A 400 15.82 -0.16 12.03
N ARG A 401 15.35 -1.38 11.85
CA ARG A 401 14.02 -1.84 12.26
C ARG A 401 14.12 -3.24 12.83
N ILE A 402 13.37 -3.48 13.88
CA ILE A 402 13.07 -4.81 14.40
C ILE A 402 11.56 -4.96 14.29
N TYR A 403 11.13 -6.05 13.70
CA TYR A 403 9.72 -6.39 13.55
C TYR A 403 9.51 -7.83 14.03
N TYR A 404 8.54 -8.01 14.90
CA TYR A 404 8.08 -9.31 15.35
C TYR A 404 6.63 -9.48 14.99
N VAL A 405 6.27 -10.59 14.37
CA VAL A 405 4.89 -10.92 14.00
C VAL A 405 4.57 -12.37 14.35
N ILE A 406 3.34 -12.58 14.76
CA ILE A 406 2.73 -13.90 14.95
C ILE A 406 1.48 -13.97 14.08
N ASN A 407 1.24 -15.10 13.49
CA ASN A 407 0.01 -15.46 12.78
C ASN A 407 -0.62 -16.69 13.42
N ASN A 408 -1.94 -16.65 13.57
CA ASN A 408 -2.76 -17.79 13.99
C ASN A 408 -3.92 -17.92 12.99
N GLY A 409 -4.09 -19.10 12.42
CA GLY A 409 -5.13 -19.33 11.43
C GLY A 409 -4.93 -20.61 10.64
N GLN A 410 -4.98 -20.54 9.33
CA GLN A 410 -4.74 -21.72 8.48
C GLN A 410 -3.36 -22.32 8.71
N GLU A 411 -2.36 -21.47 8.95
CA GLU A 411 -1.02 -21.85 9.38
C GLU A 411 -0.56 -20.96 10.53
N ASP A 412 -0.13 -21.59 11.63
CA ASP A 412 0.43 -20.89 12.78
C ASP A 412 1.91 -20.67 12.55
N TRP A 413 2.37 -19.44 12.52
CA TRP A 413 3.79 -19.11 12.40
C TRP A 413 4.16 -17.85 13.15
N SER A 414 5.44 -17.70 13.42
CA SER A 414 6.01 -16.48 13.98
C SER A 414 7.30 -16.10 13.24
N GLN A 415 7.57 -14.81 13.17
CA GLN A 415 8.71 -14.27 12.44
C GLN A 415 9.32 -13.09 13.18
N VAL A 416 10.64 -13.05 13.27
CA VAL A 416 11.43 -11.88 13.66
C VAL A 416 12.20 -11.41 12.45
N GLN A 417 12.01 -10.15 12.07
CA GLN A 417 12.84 -9.51 11.05
C GLN A 417 13.67 -8.39 11.69
N VAL A 418 14.94 -8.35 11.35
CA VAL A 418 15.86 -7.27 11.76
C VAL A 418 16.48 -6.68 10.51
N SER A 419 16.29 -5.39 10.28
CA SER A 419 16.91 -4.68 9.16
C SER A 419 17.83 -3.57 9.64
N ILE A 420 18.96 -3.41 8.98
CA ILE A 420 19.93 -2.33 9.19
C ILE A 420 20.38 -1.84 7.81
N GLY A 421 20.23 -0.53 7.59
CA GLY A 421 20.51 0.07 6.29
C GLY A 421 21.27 1.39 6.36
N LEU A 422 21.99 1.66 5.30
CA LEU A 422 22.68 2.92 5.03
C LEU A 422 22.26 3.41 3.64
N GLY A 423 21.92 4.68 3.52
CA GLY A 423 21.61 5.33 2.27
C GLY A 423 22.42 6.60 2.08
N ILE A 424 22.87 6.84 0.85
CA ILE A 424 23.55 8.10 0.48
C ILE A 424 22.84 8.76 -0.68
N GLN A 425 22.68 10.07 -0.60
CA GLN A 425 22.08 10.92 -1.64
C GLN A 425 23.10 11.90 -2.20
N PHE A 426 23.07 12.08 -3.52
CA PHE A 426 23.99 12.96 -4.28
C PHE A 426 23.23 14.09 -4.97
#